data_23e03cdf18b5145d221831c56233dc2b
#
_entry.id   23e03cdf18b5145d221831c56233dc2b
#
_cell.length_a   1.000
_cell.length_b   1.000
_cell.length_c   1.000
_cell.angle_alpha   90.00
_cell.angle_beta   90.00
_cell.angle_gamma   90.00
#
_symmetry.space_group_name_H-M   'P 1'
#
loop_
_entity.id
_entity.type
_entity.pdbx_description
1 polymer ?
#
loop_
_entity_poly.entity_id
_entity_poly.type
_entity_poly.pdbx_seq_one_letter_code
_entity_poly.pdbx_strand_id
1 'polypeptide(L)'
;MDVLQNMMLFSELVQCGGNIYTWCYDAQGKLLRSNCPDEAFLASAFELFGCKQRMLEHGNRDDVPVTLGTALGLLWGAAFEKEEGALKRIWVIGPVFYQDVTMRGVEEGLKYYNKLEISVAWTIQFYEALEKIPTLQNTIMSRYLLMMHYCLTGQRLELSSVNSSTAQEERLKSAAIPHDRHKIWMAEQGMLQM
;
A
#
# COMPACT_ATOMS: atom_id res chain seq x y z
N MET A 1 5.29 -19.82 19.93
CA MET A 1 4.19 -18.83 20.12
C MET A 1 3.44 -18.78 18.79
N ASP A 2 2.11 -18.82 18.83
CA ASP A 2 1.31 -18.88 17.61
C ASP A 2 1.38 -17.53 16.87
N VAL A 3 1.71 -17.55 15.57
CA VAL A 3 1.80 -16.37 14.70
C VAL A 3 0.52 -15.55 14.74
N LEU A 4 -0.64 -16.21 14.72
CA LEU A 4 -1.93 -15.54 14.75
C LEU A 4 -2.12 -14.77 16.07
N GLN A 5 -1.73 -15.35 17.19
CA GLN A 5 -1.83 -14.72 18.51
C GLN A 5 -0.91 -13.47 18.60
N ASN A 6 0.32 -13.57 18.07
CA ASN A 6 1.23 -12.43 18.00
C ASN A 6 0.65 -11.28 17.18
N MET A 7 0.06 -11.61 16.04
CA MET A 7 -0.52 -10.60 15.14
C MET A 7 -1.79 -9.98 15.70
N MET A 8 -2.59 -10.74 16.46
CA MET A 8 -3.75 -10.18 17.18
C MET A 8 -3.30 -9.17 18.24
N LEU A 9 -2.31 -9.52 19.05
CA LEU A 9 -1.76 -8.61 20.05
C LEU A 9 -1.15 -7.36 19.42
N PHE A 10 -0.40 -7.52 18.34
CA PHE A 10 0.12 -6.39 17.57
C PHE A 10 -1.00 -5.46 17.08
N SER A 11 -2.09 -6.04 16.52
CA SER A 11 -3.24 -5.29 16.02
C SER A 11 -3.91 -4.46 17.12
N GLU A 12 -4.09 -5.03 18.31
CA GLU A 12 -4.64 -4.31 19.47
C GLU A 12 -3.73 -3.17 19.90
N LEU A 13 -2.42 -3.39 19.96
CA LEU A 13 -1.45 -2.37 20.37
C LEU A 13 -1.44 -1.16 19.43
N VAL A 14 -1.41 -1.38 18.10
CA VAL A 14 -1.38 -0.27 17.14
C VAL A 14 -2.71 0.46 17.05
N GLN A 15 -3.82 -0.24 17.27
CA GLN A 15 -5.14 0.38 17.35
C GLN A 15 -5.28 1.27 18.60
N CYS A 16 -4.92 0.76 19.78
CA CYS A 16 -5.00 1.52 21.03
C CYS A 16 -4.02 2.70 21.05
N GLY A 17 -2.83 2.53 20.48
CA GLY A 17 -1.76 3.54 20.51
C GLY A 17 -1.89 4.64 19.47
N GLY A 18 -2.53 4.39 18.33
CA GLY A 18 -2.52 5.31 17.21
C GLY A 18 -3.79 5.31 16.34
N ASN A 19 -4.82 4.59 16.74
CA ASN A 19 -6.03 4.39 15.93
C ASN A 19 -5.71 3.88 14.50
N ILE A 20 -4.72 3.00 14.39
CA ILE A 20 -4.26 2.45 13.13
C ILE A 20 -4.89 1.08 12.95
N TYR A 21 -5.44 0.84 11.77
CA TYR A 21 -6.12 -0.41 11.45
C TYR A 21 -5.19 -1.44 10.85
N THR A 22 -5.51 -2.70 11.06
CA THR A 22 -4.82 -3.85 10.50
C THR A 22 -5.79 -4.73 9.73
N TRP A 23 -5.27 -5.37 8.70
CA TRP A 23 -6.02 -6.20 7.76
C TRP A 23 -5.23 -7.49 7.51
N CYS A 24 -5.93 -8.58 7.34
CA CYS A 24 -5.34 -9.86 6.95
C CYS A 24 -6.05 -10.38 5.70
N TYR A 25 -5.29 -10.60 4.65
CA TYR A 25 -5.76 -11.19 3.40
C TYR A 25 -5.09 -12.55 3.18
N ASP A 26 -5.79 -13.47 2.52
CA ASP A 26 -5.16 -14.69 2.01
C ASP A 26 -4.29 -14.40 0.77
N ALA A 27 -3.62 -15.44 0.26
CA ALA A 27 -2.75 -15.32 -0.91
C ALA A 27 -3.51 -14.97 -2.20
N GLN A 28 -4.82 -15.09 -2.24
CA GLN A 28 -5.70 -14.73 -3.34
C GLN A 28 -6.27 -13.31 -3.20
N GLY A 29 -5.95 -12.61 -2.10
CA GLY A 29 -6.43 -11.27 -1.81
C GLY A 29 -7.85 -11.20 -1.24
N LYS A 30 -8.38 -12.31 -0.72
CA LYS A 30 -9.65 -12.32 0.02
C LYS A 30 -9.39 -11.84 1.44
N LEU A 31 -10.19 -10.87 1.90
CA LEU A 31 -10.13 -10.39 3.27
C LEU A 31 -10.58 -11.50 4.24
N LEU A 32 -9.70 -11.82 5.19
CA LEU A 32 -9.95 -12.80 6.24
C LEU A 32 -10.36 -12.14 7.56
N ARG A 33 -9.75 -10.99 7.85
CA ARG A 33 -9.95 -10.26 9.12
C ARG A 33 -9.54 -8.80 8.98
N SER A 34 -10.24 -7.94 9.70
CA SER A 34 -9.86 -6.54 9.95
C SER A 34 -10.33 -6.12 11.34
N ASN A 35 -9.71 -5.07 11.89
CA ASN A 35 -10.22 -4.35 13.07
C ASN A 35 -10.75 -2.95 12.72
N CYS A 36 -10.92 -2.67 11.43
CA CYS A 36 -11.42 -1.39 10.94
C CYS A 36 -12.96 -1.32 11.04
N PRO A 37 -13.55 -0.30 11.67
CA PRO A 37 -15.00 -0.13 11.70
C PRO A 37 -15.62 0.18 10.34
N ASP A 38 -14.91 0.88 9.47
CA ASP A 38 -15.31 1.21 8.09
C ASP A 38 -14.72 0.21 7.07
N GLU A 39 -14.67 -1.08 7.44
CA GLU A 39 -13.97 -2.15 6.73
C GLU A 39 -14.31 -2.20 5.24
N ALA A 40 -15.58 -2.31 4.90
CA ALA A 40 -16.01 -2.50 3.52
C ALA A 40 -15.58 -1.33 2.61
N PHE A 41 -15.68 -0.11 3.12
CA PHE A 41 -15.34 1.09 2.37
C PHE A 41 -13.82 1.23 2.18
N LEU A 42 -13.02 1.13 3.25
CA LEU A 42 -11.57 1.28 3.17
C LEU A 42 -10.90 0.09 2.45
N ALA A 43 -11.48 -1.12 2.51
CA ALA A 43 -11.05 -2.25 1.69
C ALA A 43 -11.28 -1.97 0.20
N SER A 44 -12.42 -1.37 -0.16
CA SER A 44 -12.69 -0.96 -1.55
C SER A 44 -11.71 0.12 -2.03
N ALA A 45 -11.37 1.10 -1.18
CA ALA A 45 -10.39 2.13 -1.49
C ALA A 45 -8.97 1.54 -1.70
N PHE A 46 -8.57 0.60 -0.86
CA PHE A 46 -7.31 -0.13 -0.97
C PHE A 46 -7.18 -0.88 -2.30
N GLU A 47 -8.28 -1.48 -2.76
CA GLU A 47 -8.37 -2.14 -4.05
C GLU A 47 -8.38 -1.14 -5.22
N LEU A 48 -9.22 -0.10 -5.13
CA LEU A 48 -9.40 0.93 -6.14
C LEU A 48 -8.08 1.65 -6.48
N PHE A 49 -7.25 1.92 -5.46
CA PHE A 49 -5.94 2.54 -5.64
C PHE A 49 -4.85 1.55 -6.08
N GLY A 50 -5.20 0.30 -6.32
CA GLY A 50 -4.28 -0.74 -6.80
C GLY A 50 -3.29 -1.23 -5.74
N CYS A 51 -3.43 -0.80 -4.49
CA CYS A 51 -2.49 -1.17 -3.42
C CYS A 51 -2.53 -2.66 -3.11
N LYS A 52 -3.74 -3.26 -3.09
CA LYS A 52 -3.93 -4.69 -2.81
C LYS A 52 -3.17 -5.56 -3.83
N GLN A 53 -3.37 -5.32 -5.11
CA GLN A 53 -2.74 -6.08 -6.17
C GLN A 53 -1.21 -5.99 -6.11
N ARG A 54 -0.68 -4.78 -5.91
CA ARG A 54 0.76 -4.53 -5.83
C ARG A 54 1.40 -5.23 -4.62
N MET A 55 0.72 -5.27 -3.48
CA MET A 55 1.21 -5.98 -2.30
C MET A 55 1.19 -7.49 -2.50
N LEU A 56 0.15 -8.03 -3.16
CA LEU A 56 0.10 -9.45 -3.54
C LEU A 56 1.27 -9.83 -4.47
N GLU A 57 1.51 -9.04 -5.50
CA GLU A 57 2.61 -9.25 -6.43
C GLU A 57 3.98 -9.17 -5.75
N HIS A 58 4.15 -8.22 -4.81
CA HIS A 58 5.37 -8.10 -4.02
C HIS A 58 5.56 -9.33 -3.13
N GLY A 59 4.54 -9.70 -2.34
CA GLY A 59 4.61 -10.86 -1.43
C GLY A 59 4.87 -12.20 -2.12
N ASN A 60 4.45 -12.35 -3.39
CA ASN A 60 4.77 -13.54 -4.18
C ASN A 60 6.24 -13.57 -4.64
N ARG A 61 6.90 -12.42 -4.75
CA ARG A 61 8.31 -12.31 -5.18
C ARG A 61 9.29 -12.19 -4.03
N ASP A 62 8.88 -11.48 -2.96
CA ASP A 62 9.74 -11.11 -1.86
C ASP A 62 9.02 -11.33 -0.52
N ASP A 63 9.75 -11.43 0.57
CA ASP A 63 9.23 -11.52 1.94
C ASP A 63 9.50 -10.25 2.77
N VAL A 64 10.25 -9.31 2.19
CA VAL A 64 10.58 -8.03 2.82
C VAL A 64 9.34 -7.14 2.92
N PRO A 65 9.07 -6.52 4.08
CA PRO A 65 7.96 -5.60 4.22
C PRO A 65 8.00 -4.43 3.24
N VAL A 66 6.82 -3.96 2.82
CA VAL A 66 6.69 -2.89 1.83
C VAL A 66 5.73 -1.80 2.30
N THR A 67 6.01 -0.55 1.96
CA THR A 67 5.07 0.55 2.04
C THR A 67 4.65 1.01 0.65
N LEU A 68 3.36 1.28 0.47
CA LEU A 68 2.80 1.82 -0.76
C LEU A 68 2.07 3.13 -0.47
N GLY A 69 2.56 4.21 -1.08
CA GLY A 69 1.92 5.52 -1.06
C GLY A 69 0.98 5.72 -2.25
N THR A 70 -0.15 6.37 -2.00
CA THR A 70 -1.10 6.78 -3.04
C THR A 70 -0.90 8.23 -3.46
N ALA A 71 -1.49 8.63 -4.59
CA ALA A 71 -1.50 10.03 -5.04
C ALA A 71 -2.27 10.97 -4.09
N LEU A 72 -3.05 10.42 -3.17
CA LEU A 72 -3.83 11.12 -2.15
C LEU A 72 -3.04 11.40 -0.85
N GLY A 73 -1.79 10.94 -0.77
CA GLY A 73 -1.00 11.03 0.46
C GLY A 73 -1.31 9.94 1.49
N LEU A 74 -2.15 8.96 1.13
CA LEU A 74 -2.37 7.78 1.97
C LEU A 74 -1.22 6.79 1.82
N LEU A 75 -0.85 6.19 2.95
CA LEU A 75 0.20 5.18 3.04
C LEU A 75 -0.40 3.90 3.62
N TRP A 76 -0.08 2.80 2.97
CA TRP A 76 -0.36 1.45 3.43
C TRP A 76 0.94 0.70 3.58
N GLY A 77 1.03 -0.18 4.55
CA GLY A 77 2.19 -1.04 4.74
C GLY A 77 1.79 -2.50 4.80
N ALA A 78 2.65 -3.40 4.34
CA ALA A 78 2.40 -4.84 4.39
C ALA A 78 3.62 -5.63 4.85
N ALA A 79 3.36 -6.72 5.57
CA ALA A 79 4.29 -7.79 5.87
C ALA A 79 3.67 -9.14 5.47
N PHE A 80 4.51 -10.12 5.18
CA PHE A 80 4.12 -11.33 4.49
C PHE A 80 4.35 -12.57 5.35
N GLU A 81 3.32 -13.39 5.48
CA GLU A 81 3.42 -14.72 6.07
C GLU A 81 3.60 -15.74 4.95
N LYS A 82 4.71 -16.47 4.99
CA LYS A 82 5.00 -17.53 4.03
C LYS A 82 4.99 -18.90 4.71
N GLU A 83 4.62 -19.91 3.95
CA GLU A 83 4.66 -21.30 4.34
C GLU A 83 5.35 -22.08 3.22
N GLU A 84 6.45 -22.78 3.54
CA GLU A 84 7.27 -23.49 2.56
C GLU A 84 7.71 -22.61 1.36
N GLY A 85 7.96 -21.33 1.60
CA GLY A 85 8.37 -20.36 0.57
C GLY A 85 7.20 -19.75 -0.23
N ALA A 86 5.99 -20.27 -0.12
CA ALA A 86 4.81 -19.73 -0.78
C ALA A 86 4.10 -18.69 0.10
N LEU A 87 3.52 -17.66 -0.52
CA LEU A 87 2.71 -16.67 0.18
C LEU A 87 1.47 -17.34 0.76
N LYS A 88 1.27 -17.22 2.07
CA LYS A 88 0.10 -17.74 2.78
C LYS A 88 -0.89 -16.64 3.10
N ARG A 89 -0.41 -15.53 3.68
CA ARG A 89 -1.21 -14.37 4.07
C ARG A 89 -0.44 -13.08 3.90
N ILE A 90 -1.18 -12.00 3.68
CA ILE A 90 -0.67 -10.63 3.75
C ILE A 90 -1.30 -9.96 4.95
N TRP A 91 -0.45 -9.41 5.80
CA TRP A 91 -0.86 -8.55 6.89
C TRP A 91 -0.59 -7.10 6.51
N VAL A 92 -1.65 -6.30 6.50
CA VAL A 92 -1.61 -4.90 6.08
C VAL A 92 -1.89 -4.00 7.27
N ILE A 93 -1.21 -2.86 7.34
CA ILE A 93 -1.42 -1.80 8.32
C ILE A 93 -1.74 -0.49 7.58
N GLY A 94 -2.67 0.28 8.11
CA GLY A 94 -3.13 1.54 7.51
C GLY A 94 -4.60 1.50 7.11
N PRO A 95 -5.09 2.51 6.36
CA PRO A 95 -4.33 3.64 5.84
C PRO A 95 -3.90 4.63 6.91
N VAL A 96 -2.84 5.37 6.63
CA VAL A 96 -2.43 6.55 7.38
C VAL A 96 -2.04 7.65 6.40
N PHE A 97 -2.11 8.92 6.82
CA PHE A 97 -1.45 9.98 6.08
C PHE A 97 0.03 10.05 6.46
N TYR A 98 0.92 10.16 5.49
CA TYR A 98 2.37 10.30 5.75
C TYR A 98 2.84 11.76 5.84
N GLN A 99 1.93 12.70 5.54
CA GLN A 99 2.13 14.15 5.62
C GLN A 99 0.79 14.84 5.82
N ASP A 100 0.82 16.12 6.18
CA ASP A 100 -0.38 16.94 6.23
C ASP A 100 -0.96 17.06 4.82
N VAL A 101 -2.18 16.60 4.66
CA VAL A 101 -2.89 16.58 3.38
C VAL A 101 -3.94 17.68 3.38
N THR A 102 -3.88 18.55 2.37
CA THR A 102 -4.92 19.56 2.14
C THR A 102 -6.05 18.98 1.31
N MET A 103 -7.26 19.52 1.46
CA MET A 103 -8.41 19.14 0.61
C MET A 103 -8.10 19.26 -0.87
N ARG A 104 -7.37 20.29 -1.28
CA ARG A 104 -6.91 20.48 -2.66
C ARG A 104 -5.98 19.34 -3.09
N GLY A 105 -5.07 18.87 -2.23
CA GLY A 105 -4.19 17.75 -2.52
C GLY A 105 -4.97 16.45 -2.71
N VAL A 106 -6.04 16.24 -1.94
CA VAL A 106 -6.96 15.10 -2.13
C VAL A 106 -7.67 15.18 -3.47
N GLU A 107 -8.23 16.35 -3.84
CA GLU A 107 -8.89 16.55 -5.12
C GLU A 107 -7.95 16.31 -6.31
N GLU A 108 -6.73 16.82 -6.25
CA GLU A 108 -5.70 16.59 -7.27
C GLU A 108 -5.30 15.12 -7.35
N GLY A 109 -5.19 14.45 -6.21
CA GLY A 109 -4.94 13.02 -6.11
C GLY A 109 -6.07 12.18 -6.70
N LEU A 110 -7.33 12.52 -6.43
CA LEU A 110 -8.49 11.86 -7.02
C LEU A 110 -8.53 11.99 -8.55
N LYS A 111 -8.11 13.14 -9.09
CA LYS A 111 -7.98 13.33 -10.55
C LYS A 111 -6.98 12.36 -11.18
N TYR A 112 -5.94 11.95 -10.46
CA TYR A 112 -5.01 10.93 -10.92
C TYR A 112 -5.70 9.56 -11.16
N TYR A 113 -6.72 9.27 -10.35
CA TYR A 113 -7.53 8.05 -10.46
C TYR A 113 -8.82 8.25 -11.29
N ASN A 114 -8.97 9.38 -11.97
CA ASN A 114 -10.19 9.76 -12.71
C ASN A 114 -10.56 8.84 -13.90
N LYS A 115 -9.67 7.90 -14.26
CA LYS A 115 -9.97 6.82 -15.19
C LYS A 115 -10.84 5.71 -14.56
N LEU A 116 -10.99 5.76 -13.24
CA LEU A 116 -11.86 4.90 -12.46
C LEU A 116 -13.17 5.67 -12.32
N GLU A 117 -14.29 5.09 -12.71
CA GLU A 117 -15.63 5.69 -12.58
C GLU A 117 -16.02 5.82 -11.09
N ILE A 118 -15.44 6.83 -10.43
CA ILE A 118 -15.71 7.10 -9.01
C ILE A 118 -17.02 7.87 -8.90
N SER A 119 -18.01 7.28 -8.22
CA SER A 119 -19.30 7.93 -7.99
C SER A 119 -19.20 9.07 -6.98
N VAL A 120 -20.13 10.04 -7.07
CA VAL A 120 -20.24 11.14 -6.09
C VAL A 120 -20.47 10.60 -4.68
N ALA A 121 -21.30 9.56 -4.53
CA ALA A 121 -21.58 8.93 -3.24
C ALA A 121 -20.30 8.33 -2.62
N TRP A 122 -19.48 7.66 -3.42
CA TRP A 122 -18.19 7.13 -2.98
C TRP A 122 -17.25 8.27 -2.53
N THR A 123 -17.21 9.38 -3.28
CA THR A 123 -16.37 10.53 -2.95
C THR A 123 -16.77 11.15 -1.61
N ILE A 124 -18.06 11.29 -1.32
CA ILE A 124 -18.54 11.81 -0.03
C ILE A 124 -18.11 10.89 1.12
N GLN A 125 -18.36 9.58 0.99
CA GLN A 125 -17.94 8.60 2.00
C GLN A 125 -16.41 8.61 2.20
N PHE A 126 -15.66 8.84 1.12
CA PHE A 126 -14.20 8.93 1.21
C PHE A 126 -13.77 10.14 2.05
N TYR A 127 -14.35 11.32 1.85
CA TYR A 127 -14.05 12.49 2.68
C TYR A 127 -14.40 12.27 4.16
N GLU A 128 -15.52 11.65 4.46
CA GLU A 128 -15.91 11.29 5.83
C GLU A 128 -14.92 10.30 6.48
N ALA A 129 -14.42 9.35 5.69
CA ALA A 129 -13.42 8.40 6.16
C ALA A 129 -12.05 9.06 6.41
N LEU A 130 -11.64 10.04 5.58
CA LEU A 130 -10.36 10.74 5.72
C LEU A 130 -10.22 11.45 7.07
N GLU A 131 -11.31 11.98 7.62
CA GLU A 131 -11.30 12.66 8.94
C GLU A 131 -10.88 11.75 10.09
N LYS A 132 -11.07 10.42 9.92
CA LYS A 132 -10.75 9.41 10.93
C LYS A 132 -9.36 8.81 10.76
N ILE A 133 -8.69 9.06 9.63
CA ILE A 133 -7.38 8.49 9.30
C ILE A 133 -6.28 9.30 10.00
N PRO A 134 -5.43 8.66 10.81
CA PRO A 134 -4.36 9.35 11.51
C PRO A 134 -3.21 9.73 10.55
N THR A 135 -2.45 10.76 10.94
CA THR A 135 -1.17 11.09 10.31
C THR A 135 -0.04 10.36 11.02
N LEU A 136 0.84 9.72 10.27
CA LEU A 136 1.96 8.96 10.80
C LEU A 136 3.22 9.19 9.96
N GLN A 137 4.34 9.46 10.61
CA GLN A 137 5.62 9.59 9.92
C GLN A 137 6.04 8.25 9.28
N ASN A 138 6.60 8.30 8.08
CA ASN A 138 7.09 7.11 7.36
C ASN A 138 8.03 6.23 8.20
N THR A 139 8.90 6.84 8.99
CA THR A 139 9.83 6.12 9.88
C THR A 139 9.10 5.30 10.93
N ILE A 140 7.99 5.82 11.46
CA ILE A 140 7.17 5.10 12.45
C ILE A 140 6.42 3.96 11.77
N MET A 141 5.85 4.19 10.58
CA MET A 141 5.23 3.15 9.77
C MET A 141 6.21 2.01 9.48
N SER A 142 7.42 2.32 9.06
CA SER A 142 8.46 1.32 8.80
C SER A 142 8.81 0.52 10.06
N ARG A 143 8.85 1.15 11.24
CA ARG A 143 9.07 0.44 12.51
C ARG A 143 7.93 -0.52 12.83
N TYR A 144 6.67 -0.14 12.60
CA TYR A 144 5.55 -1.06 12.76
C TYR A 144 5.64 -2.24 11.80
N LEU A 145 6.06 -2.02 10.57
CA LEU A 145 6.29 -3.10 9.61
C LEU A 145 7.38 -4.07 10.03
N LEU A 146 8.48 -3.57 10.59
CA LEU A 146 9.54 -4.42 11.16
C LEU A 146 9.03 -5.24 12.34
N MET A 147 8.19 -4.66 13.20
CA MET A 147 7.53 -5.39 14.29
C MET A 147 6.58 -6.47 13.76
N MET A 148 5.76 -6.15 12.74
CA MET A 148 4.89 -7.13 12.07
C MET A 148 5.70 -8.28 11.49
N HIS A 149 6.76 -7.96 10.74
CA HIS A 149 7.65 -8.98 10.18
C HIS A 149 8.24 -9.88 11.26
N TYR A 150 8.69 -9.30 12.37
CA TYR A 150 9.20 -10.07 13.50
C TYR A 150 8.12 -10.96 14.12
N CYS A 151 6.89 -10.47 14.27
CA CYS A 151 5.76 -11.28 14.77
C CYS A 151 5.43 -12.47 13.86
N LEU A 152 5.62 -12.31 12.54
CA LEU A 152 5.32 -13.32 11.54
C LEU A 152 6.43 -14.36 11.39
N THR A 153 7.69 -13.93 11.44
CA THR A 153 8.85 -14.76 11.05
C THR A 153 9.81 -15.08 12.19
N GLY A 154 9.77 -14.31 13.28
CA GLY A 154 10.79 -14.31 14.34
C GLY A 154 12.13 -13.69 13.93
N GLN A 155 12.25 -13.17 12.71
CA GLN A 155 13.49 -12.58 12.18
C GLN A 155 13.48 -11.06 12.35
N ARG A 156 14.63 -10.50 12.72
CA ARG A 156 14.82 -9.05 12.79
C ARG A 156 15.38 -8.54 11.47
N LEU A 157 14.78 -7.47 10.98
CA LEU A 157 15.28 -6.71 9.85
C LEU A 157 15.70 -5.31 10.31
N GLU A 158 16.58 -4.68 9.52
CA GLU A 158 16.94 -3.28 9.69
C GLU A 158 15.94 -2.35 9.00
N LEU A 159 15.91 -1.08 9.41
CA LEU A 159 14.99 -0.09 8.85
C LEU A 159 15.20 0.11 7.35
N SER A 160 16.43 -0.01 6.88
CA SER A 160 16.81 0.06 5.47
C SER A 160 16.24 -1.07 4.61
N SER A 161 15.81 -2.17 5.23
CA SER A 161 15.25 -3.32 4.52
C SER A 161 13.81 -3.10 4.07
N VAL A 162 13.08 -2.13 4.64
CA VAL A 162 11.69 -1.86 4.25
C VAL A 162 11.66 -1.22 2.87
N ASN A 163 11.03 -1.89 1.91
CA ASN A 163 10.82 -1.35 0.57
C ASN A 163 9.75 -0.26 0.59
N SER A 164 10.03 0.86 -0.05
CA SER A 164 9.10 1.99 -0.16
C SER A 164 8.83 2.32 -1.62
N SER A 165 7.56 2.49 -1.97
CA SER A 165 7.14 2.96 -3.29
C SER A 165 6.05 4.00 -3.14
N THR A 166 6.24 5.16 -3.74
CA THR A 166 5.24 6.23 -3.76
C THR A 166 4.65 6.40 -5.16
N ALA A 167 3.42 6.88 -5.23
CA ALA A 167 2.77 7.18 -6.51
C ALA A 167 3.55 8.25 -7.31
N GLN A 168 4.34 9.09 -6.64
CA GLN A 168 5.16 10.10 -7.27
C GLN A 168 6.39 9.49 -7.96
N GLU A 169 7.03 8.49 -7.36
CA GLU A 169 8.11 7.73 -7.99
C GLU A 169 7.62 6.94 -9.20
N GLU A 170 6.39 6.43 -9.15
CA GLU A 170 5.77 5.74 -10.28
C GLU A 170 5.42 6.68 -11.42
N ARG A 171 4.97 7.91 -11.12
CA ARG A 171 4.79 8.96 -12.15
C ARG A 171 6.09 9.25 -12.87
N LEU A 172 7.21 9.37 -12.15
CA LEU A 172 8.52 9.60 -12.74
C LEU A 172 8.99 8.41 -13.57
N LYS A 173 8.77 7.17 -13.10
CA LYS A 173 9.10 5.96 -13.85
C LYS A 173 8.24 5.81 -15.12
N SER A 174 6.94 6.07 -15.03
CA SER A 174 6.04 6.00 -16.20
C SER A 174 6.25 7.16 -17.19
N ALA A 175 6.66 8.33 -16.74
CA ALA A 175 7.01 9.47 -17.60
C ALA A 175 8.38 9.29 -18.30
N ALA A 176 9.29 8.50 -17.74
CA ALA A 176 10.59 8.19 -18.33
C ALA A 176 10.51 7.16 -19.47
N ILE A 177 9.47 6.33 -19.52
CA ILE A 177 9.29 5.29 -20.56
C ILE A 177 8.96 5.84 -21.97
N PRO A 178 8.25 6.98 -22.18
CA PRO A 178 7.94 7.48 -23.53
C PRO A 178 9.15 7.96 -24.35
N HIS A 179 10.23 8.39 -23.70
CA HIS A 179 11.38 8.96 -24.43
C HIS A 179 12.23 7.90 -25.14
N ASP A 180 12.31 6.69 -24.61
CA ASP A 180 13.08 5.61 -25.24
C ASP A 180 12.33 4.95 -26.40
N ARG A 181 11.00 4.82 -26.30
CA ARG A 181 10.19 4.27 -27.43
C ARG A 181 10.20 5.17 -28.65
N HIS A 182 10.23 6.50 -28.48
CA HIS A 182 10.29 7.42 -29.60
C HIS A 182 11.67 7.41 -30.27
N LYS A 183 12.74 7.23 -29.52
CA LYS A 183 14.10 7.07 -30.07
C LYS A 183 14.28 5.75 -30.81
N ILE A 184 13.71 4.67 -30.32
CA ILE A 184 13.75 3.35 -30.99
C ILE A 184 12.95 3.41 -32.31
N TRP A 185 11.75 4.02 -32.28
CA TRP A 185 10.94 4.18 -33.49
C TRP A 185 11.61 5.06 -34.56
N MET A 186 12.28 6.15 -34.16
CA MET A 186 13.05 7.01 -35.08
C MET A 186 14.29 6.31 -35.64
N ALA A 187 14.95 5.42 -34.87
CA ALA A 187 16.08 4.63 -35.34
C ALA A 187 15.66 3.55 -36.34
N GLU A 188 14.50 2.92 -36.15
CA GLU A 188 13.93 1.95 -37.10
C GLU A 188 13.49 2.59 -38.42
N GLN A 189 12.94 3.80 -38.40
CA GLN A 189 12.56 4.54 -39.60
C GLN A 189 13.78 5.03 -40.39
N GLY A 190 14.90 5.34 -39.71
CA GLY A 190 16.15 5.76 -40.35
C GLY A 190 16.89 4.63 -41.10
N MET A 191 16.62 3.37 -40.75
CA MET A 191 17.21 2.20 -41.44
C MET A 191 16.45 1.75 -42.70
N LEU A 192 15.25 2.29 -42.93
CA LEU A 192 14.43 1.95 -44.12
C LEU A 192 14.61 2.94 -45.30
N GLN A 193 15.54 3.90 -45.18
CA GLN A 193 15.83 4.90 -46.21
C GLN A 193 17.29 4.89 -46.72
N MET A 194 17.98 3.70 -46.59
CA MET A 194 19.27 3.49 -47.26
C MET A 194 19.15 2.38 -48.31
#